data_5ac3a715ec8e5ea851190ba5c02cbd31
#
_entry.id   5ac3a715ec8e5ea851190ba5c02cbd31
#
_cell.length_a   1.000
_cell.length_b   1.000
_cell.length_c   1.000
_cell.angle_alpha   90.00
_cell.angle_beta   90.00
_cell.angle_gamma   90.00
#
_symmetry.space_group_name_H-M   'P 1'
#
loop_
_entity.id
_entity.type
_entity.pdbx_description
1 polymer ?
#
loop_
_entity_poly.entity_id
_entity_poly.type
_entity_poly.pdbx_seq_one_letter_code
_entity_poly.pdbx_strand_id
1 'polypeptide(L)'
;LLDSPATGQDKRLPLNGILDRANLAGREAGSAHAEVVEFLSQPGAYPGHPADVQIIESHMSLVFLADDLVYKLKRPIKLDFVDFTAIESRRVSCEREFEINQQLAPGVYLRTLPIVRNSAGSLTLGGEGEVIDWLVVMRRLDSAQALDAQIERGEVRPPDIKQVCEVLARFYLGQTSLDVDPDVMLGRWEEGVRLIENALTDPAFSLPSELIDPPLVSLRRFLANESDLLAARVELGRILEGHGDLKPEHIHLGPPILLIDRLEFDERLRWCDPFDEVTFLGIECARLGAPWIAPQLESGMARLLGERPPEVLLEFYRCYRACLRARLSIEHLRDESPRTPSRWPRQARAYLRLAGESLKNGDQTNGNSSLTGSP
;
A
#
# COMPACT_ATOMS: atom_id res chain seq x y z
N LEU A 1 -4.17 -1.53 1.34
CA LEU A 1 -5.48 -0.97 1.71
C LEU A 1 -5.70 0.46 1.21
N LEU A 2 -4.75 1.04 0.50
CA LEU A 2 -4.87 2.35 -0.12
C LEU A 2 -4.92 2.15 -1.63
N ASP A 3 -6.12 2.18 -2.22
CA ASP A 3 -6.24 2.24 -3.67
C ASP A 3 -6.00 3.69 -4.12
N SER A 4 -4.82 3.94 -4.69
CA SER A 4 -4.63 5.10 -5.53
C SER A 4 -5.54 4.98 -6.74
N PRO A 5 -6.24 6.03 -7.13
CA PRO A 5 -7.07 6.01 -8.31
C PRO A 5 -6.19 5.88 -9.56
N ALA A 6 -6.62 5.04 -10.49
CA ALA A 6 -6.01 4.91 -11.80
C ALA A 6 -5.89 6.27 -12.49
N THR A 7 -4.75 6.45 -13.14
CA THR A 7 -4.32 7.60 -13.91
C THR A 7 -5.33 8.07 -14.96
N GLY A 8 -5.42 9.38 -15.14
CA GLY A 8 -5.84 9.99 -16.39
C GLY A 8 -7.28 10.51 -16.49
N GLN A 9 -8.12 10.46 -15.45
CA GLN A 9 -9.41 11.16 -15.46
C GLN A 9 -9.46 12.20 -14.36
N ASP A 10 -10.05 13.36 -14.68
CA ASP A 10 -10.21 14.51 -13.79
C ASP A 10 -10.78 14.08 -12.42
N LYS A 11 -9.91 14.01 -11.41
CA LYS A 11 -10.19 13.51 -10.05
C LYS A 11 -10.85 14.54 -9.16
N ARG A 12 -11.35 15.64 -9.73
CA ARG A 12 -12.01 16.70 -8.99
C ARG A 12 -13.38 16.23 -8.54
N LEU A 13 -13.52 15.99 -7.24
CA LEU A 13 -14.83 15.77 -6.64
C LEU A 13 -15.46 17.11 -6.31
N PRO A 14 -16.75 17.32 -6.60
CA PRO A 14 -17.46 18.50 -6.12
C PRO A 14 -17.47 18.47 -4.58
N LEU A 15 -17.23 19.63 -3.97
CA LEU A 15 -17.17 19.82 -2.51
C LEU A 15 -18.35 19.19 -1.77
N ASN A 16 -19.54 19.27 -2.32
CA ASN A 16 -20.76 18.69 -1.76
C ASN A 16 -20.68 17.16 -1.60
N GLY A 17 -20.05 16.45 -2.54
CA GLY A 17 -19.88 15.00 -2.44
C GLY A 17 -18.89 14.56 -1.36
N ILE A 18 -17.93 15.43 -0.99
CA ILE A 18 -16.97 15.19 0.09
C ILE A 18 -17.63 15.44 1.45
N LEU A 19 -18.40 16.53 1.56
CA LEU A 19 -19.11 16.92 2.79
C LEU A 19 -20.22 15.93 3.17
N ASP A 20 -20.97 15.40 2.20
CA ASP A 20 -22.01 14.41 2.45
C ASP A 20 -21.45 13.11 3.06
N ARG A 21 -20.22 12.73 2.71
CA ARG A 21 -19.56 11.54 3.24
C ARG A 21 -18.89 11.73 4.59
N ALA A 22 -18.46 12.96 4.90
CA ALA A 22 -17.95 13.32 6.23
C ALA A 22 -19.02 13.17 7.32
N ASN A 23 -20.31 13.31 6.97
CA ASN A 23 -21.44 13.21 7.88
C ASN A 23 -21.84 11.78 8.30
N LEU A 24 -21.22 10.72 7.75
CA LEU A 24 -21.60 9.32 8.07
C LEU A 24 -20.95 8.77 9.35
N ALA A 25 -19.96 9.45 9.94
CA ALA A 25 -19.30 9.04 11.17
C ALA A 25 -19.73 9.91 12.37
N GLY A 26 -20.80 9.56 13.05
CA GLY A 26 -21.25 10.17 14.32
C GLY A 26 -21.56 11.67 14.23
N ARG A 27 -22.77 12.11 14.63
CA ARG A 27 -23.28 13.47 14.35
C ARG A 27 -22.37 14.64 14.81
N GLU A 28 -21.61 14.51 15.90
CA GLU A 28 -20.77 15.60 16.40
C GLU A 28 -19.36 15.58 15.78
N ALA A 29 -18.71 14.41 15.68
CA ALA A 29 -17.43 14.25 15.03
C ALA A 29 -17.53 14.54 13.51
N GLY A 30 -18.66 14.22 12.89
CA GLY A 30 -18.97 14.54 11.49
C GLY A 30 -19.07 16.03 11.21
N SER A 31 -19.64 16.81 12.13
CA SER A 31 -19.78 18.27 11.99
C SER A 31 -18.44 18.99 12.06
N ALA A 32 -17.60 18.66 13.04
CA ALA A 32 -16.26 19.27 13.20
C ALA A 32 -15.33 18.90 12.02
N HIS A 33 -15.38 17.66 11.56
CA HIS A 33 -14.58 17.22 10.41
C HIS A 33 -15.03 17.91 9.11
N ALA A 34 -16.34 18.07 8.89
CA ALA A 34 -16.86 18.78 7.74
C ALA A 34 -16.43 20.26 7.71
N GLU A 35 -16.42 20.94 8.86
CA GLU A 35 -15.89 22.31 8.98
C GLU A 35 -14.39 22.39 8.64
N VAL A 36 -13.61 21.41 9.11
CA VAL A 36 -12.17 21.31 8.77
C VAL A 36 -11.96 21.10 7.27
N VAL A 37 -12.76 20.23 6.64
CA VAL A 37 -12.69 19.99 5.19
C VAL A 37 -13.07 21.24 4.40
N GLU A 38 -14.12 21.95 4.81
CA GLU A 38 -14.51 23.22 4.20
C GLU A 38 -13.41 24.27 4.30
N PHE A 39 -12.83 24.43 5.51
CA PHE A 39 -11.70 25.34 5.74
C PHE A 39 -10.52 25.00 4.83
N LEU A 40 -10.07 23.73 4.79
CA LEU A 40 -8.94 23.30 3.99
C LEU A 40 -9.21 23.32 2.46
N SER A 41 -10.47 23.43 2.06
CA SER A 41 -10.83 23.56 0.64
C SER A 41 -10.66 24.99 0.12
N GLN A 42 -10.44 25.96 1.01
CA GLN A 42 -10.29 27.37 0.64
C GLN A 42 -8.82 27.75 0.44
N PRO A 43 -8.46 28.40 -0.67
CA PRO A 43 -7.11 28.92 -0.88
C PRO A 43 -6.60 29.81 0.26
N GLY A 44 -7.51 30.57 0.89
CA GLY A 44 -7.19 31.45 2.01
C GLY A 44 -6.76 30.73 3.31
N ALA A 45 -6.93 29.41 3.42
CA ALA A 45 -6.48 28.62 4.56
C ALA A 45 -4.95 28.48 4.61
N TYR A 46 -4.27 28.63 3.46
CA TYR A 46 -2.87 28.28 3.31
C TYR A 46 -1.95 29.51 3.30
N PRO A 47 -0.74 29.41 3.86
CA PRO A 47 0.29 30.42 3.65
C PRO A 47 0.59 30.55 2.15
N GLY A 48 0.63 31.77 1.63
CA GLY A 48 0.90 32.00 0.21
C GLY A 48 -0.35 32.08 -0.68
N HIS A 49 -1.52 31.73 -0.17
CA HIS A 49 -2.81 31.82 -0.87
C HIS A 49 -2.74 31.22 -2.29
N PRO A 50 -2.62 29.87 -2.43
CA PRO A 50 -2.57 29.21 -3.72
C PRO A 50 -3.76 29.58 -4.60
N ALA A 51 -3.60 29.57 -5.91
CA ALA A 51 -4.67 29.92 -6.85
C ALA A 51 -5.84 28.89 -6.81
N ASP A 52 -5.52 27.63 -6.50
CA ASP A 52 -6.47 26.52 -6.43
C ASP A 52 -6.00 25.49 -5.40
N VAL A 53 -6.94 24.71 -4.85
CA VAL A 53 -6.68 23.59 -3.97
C VAL A 53 -7.31 22.34 -4.57
N GLN A 54 -6.49 21.38 -4.97
CA GLN A 54 -6.96 20.09 -5.47
C GLN A 54 -7.14 19.13 -4.30
N ILE A 55 -8.25 18.39 -4.30
CA ILE A 55 -8.55 17.45 -3.22
C ILE A 55 -8.56 16.03 -3.78
N ILE A 56 -7.76 15.15 -3.16
CA ILE A 56 -7.74 13.71 -3.45
C ILE A 56 -8.30 13.00 -2.22
N GLU A 57 -9.32 12.19 -2.40
CA GLU A 57 -9.89 11.39 -1.34
C GLU A 57 -9.37 9.95 -1.43
N SER A 58 -8.78 9.47 -0.33
CA SER A 58 -8.48 8.06 -0.12
C SER A 58 -9.48 7.44 0.89
N HIS A 59 -9.33 6.14 1.14
CA HIS A 59 -10.17 5.45 2.12
C HIS A 59 -10.01 6.02 3.54
N MET A 60 -8.79 6.36 3.93
CA MET A 60 -8.43 6.77 5.30
C MET A 60 -8.09 8.27 5.44
N SER A 61 -7.90 8.99 4.34
CA SER A 61 -7.41 10.36 4.38
C SER A 61 -7.99 11.23 3.26
N LEU A 62 -8.01 12.53 3.50
CA LEU A 62 -8.18 13.57 2.49
C LEU A 62 -6.83 14.25 2.28
N VAL A 63 -6.44 14.41 1.02
CA VAL A 63 -5.17 15.01 0.63
C VAL A 63 -5.44 16.29 -0.13
N PHE A 64 -4.98 17.42 0.41
CA PHE A 64 -5.15 18.75 -0.16
C PHE A 64 -3.82 19.16 -0.80
N LEU A 65 -3.84 19.40 -2.10
CA LEU A 65 -2.68 19.86 -2.87
C LEU A 65 -2.77 21.38 -3.04
N ALA A 66 -1.88 22.09 -2.38
CA ALA A 66 -1.83 23.56 -2.36
C ALA A 66 -0.43 23.99 -2.82
N ASP A 67 -0.30 24.43 -4.07
CA ASP A 67 0.97 24.75 -4.74
C ASP A 67 1.99 23.59 -4.60
N ASP A 68 3.14 23.87 -3.98
CA ASP A 68 4.24 22.92 -3.78
C ASP A 68 4.10 22.06 -2.50
N LEU A 69 3.00 22.21 -1.77
CA LEU A 69 2.75 21.50 -0.52
C LEU A 69 1.53 20.59 -0.63
N VAL A 70 1.58 19.55 0.17
CA VAL A 70 0.51 18.58 0.38
C VAL A 70 0.15 18.58 1.86
N TYR A 71 -1.15 18.65 2.14
CA TYR A 71 -1.70 18.57 3.49
C TYR A 71 -2.60 17.36 3.59
N LYS A 72 -2.17 16.33 4.33
CA LYS A 72 -2.92 15.07 4.48
C LYS A 72 -3.66 15.10 5.81
N LEU A 73 -4.99 15.03 5.73
CA LEU A 73 -5.93 14.98 6.84
C LEU A 73 -6.46 13.56 7.00
N LYS A 74 -6.31 12.98 8.18
CA LYS A 74 -6.89 11.66 8.47
C LYS A 74 -8.39 11.77 8.68
N ARG A 75 -9.15 10.80 8.16
CA ARG A 75 -10.61 10.76 8.32
C ARG A 75 -10.96 10.16 9.67
N PRO A 76 -12.00 10.68 10.38
CA PRO A 76 -12.45 10.14 11.67
C PRO A 76 -13.25 8.85 11.48
N ILE A 77 -12.61 7.80 11.02
CA ILE A 77 -13.18 6.48 10.74
C ILE A 77 -12.73 5.45 11.77
N LYS A 78 -13.54 4.41 11.91
CA LYS A 78 -13.21 3.22 12.70
C LYS A 78 -13.29 1.99 11.81
N LEU A 79 -12.19 1.25 11.77
CA LEU A 79 -12.05 -0.03 11.09
C LEU A 79 -11.53 -1.05 12.10
N ASP A 80 -11.57 -2.34 11.78
CA ASP A 80 -11.15 -3.41 12.69
C ASP A 80 -9.70 -3.28 13.16
N PHE A 81 -8.84 -2.65 12.35
CA PHE A 81 -7.41 -2.50 12.59
C PHE A 81 -7.00 -1.06 12.97
N VAL A 82 -7.92 -0.08 12.95
CA VAL A 82 -7.61 1.32 13.30
C VAL A 82 -8.85 2.06 13.78
N ASP A 83 -8.65 2.93 14.79
CA ASP A 83 -9.68 3.85 15.25
C ASP A 83 -9.17 5.29 15.24
N PHE A 84 -9.60 6.05 14.24
CA PHE A 84 -9.29 7.47 14.06
C PHE A 84 -10.41 8.42 14.54
N THR A 85 -11.38 7.92 15.28
CA THR A 85 -12.49 8.76 15.75
C THR A 85 -12.03 9.84 16.75
N ALA A 86 -11.04 9.52 17.59
CA ALA A 86 -10.43 10.48 18.51
C ALA A 86 -9.37 11.36 17.83
N ILE A 87 -9.33 12.66 18.17
CA ILE A 87 -8.31 13.60 17.67
C ILE A 87 -6.91 13.13 18.06
N GLU A 88 -6.74 12.61 19.28
CA GLU A 88 -5.47 12.11 19.78
C GLU A 88 -4.94 10.92 18.97
N SER A 89 -5.81 9.98 18.57
CA SER A 89 -5.43 8.87 17.68
C SER A 89 -4.91 9.38 16.32
N ARG A 90 -5.56 10.41 15.78
CA ARG A 90 -5.13 11.04 14.52
C ARG A 90 -3.79 11.78 14.69
N ARG A 91 -3.58 12.46 15.83
CA ARG A 91 -2.31 13.10 16.16
C ARG A 91 -1.17 12.09 16.16
N VAL A 92 -1.30 11.04 16.96
CA VAL A 92 -0.30 9.96 17.07
C VAL A 92 0.00 9.33 15.70
N SER A 93 -1.04 9.08 14.89
CA SER A 93 -0.86 8.54 13.56
C SER A 93 -0.15 9.53 12.61
N CYS A 94 -0.44 10.83 12.67
CA CYS A 94 0.28 11.84 11.89
C CYS A 94 1.77 11.92 12.28
N GLU A 95 2.07 11.90 13.56
CA GLU A 95 3.45 11.90 14.06
C GLU A 95 4.20 10.64 13.61
N ARG A 96 3.56 9.47 13.74
CA ARG A 96 4.16 8.22 13.30
C ARG A 96 4.39 8.19 11.78
N GLU A 97 3.43 8.68 10.99
CA GLU A 97 3.59 8.79 9.54
C GLU A 97 4.76 9.68 9.18
N PHE A 98 4.90 10.82 9.84
CA PHE A 98 6.04 11.72 9.65
C PHE A 98 7.37 11.00 9.96
N GLU A 99 7.47 10.33 11.11
CA GLU A 99 8.69 9.68 11.57
C GLU A 99 9.17 8.57 10.63
N ILE A 100 8.28 7.60 10.32
CA ILE A 100 8.70 6.39 9.60
C ILE A 100 9.00 6.66 8.12
N ASN A 101 8.39 7.68 7.53
CA ASN A 101 8.61 8.02 6.14
C ASN A 101 9.91 8.81 5.90
N GLN A 102 10.55 9.37 6.93
CA GLN A 102 11.86 10.02 6.80
C GLN A 102 12.95 9.09 6.28
N GLN A 103 12.84 7.78 6.55
CA GLN A 103 13.84 6.80 6.14
C GLN A 103 13.90 6.59 4.62
N LEU A 104 12.74 6.60 3.96
CA LEU A 104 12.60 6.30 2.54
C LEU A 104 12.30 7.52 1.67
N ALA A 105 11.84 8.60 2.29
CA ALA A 105 11.51 9.86 1.63
C ALA A 105 12.05 11.08 2.41
N PRO A 106 13.38 11.16 2.62
CA PRO A 106 13.97 12.27 3.39
C PRO A 106 13.64 13.61 2.75
N GLY A 107 13.16 14.57 3.56
CA GLY A 107 12.80 15.92 3.12
C GLY A 107 11.50 16.01 2.32
N VAL A 108 10.72 14.94 2.20
CA VAL A 108 9.34 14.97 1.67
C VAL A 108 8.35 15.28 2.78
N TYR A 109 8.38 14.54 3.85
CA TYR A 109 7.56 14.80 5.04
C TYR A 109 8.20 15.93 5.86
N LEU A 110 7.51 17.06 5.98
CA LEU A 110 8.10 18.29 6.52
C LEU A 110 7.81 18.46 8.00
N ARG A 111 6.58 18.23 8.41
CA ARG A 111 6.11 18.33 9.81
C ARG A 111 4.70 17.80 9.98
N THR A 112 4.31 17.59 11.22
CA THR A 112 2.89 17.56 11.63
C THR A 112 2.44 18.99 11.95
N LEU A 113 1.15 19.29 11.74
CA LEU A 113 0.61 20.64 11.92
C LEU A 113 -0.80 20.55 12.52
N PRO A 114 -1.07 21.17 13.68
CA PRO A 114 -2.41 21.24 14.22
C PRO A 114 -3.30 22.22 13.42
N ILE A 115 -4.57 21.89 13.33
CA ILE A 115 -5.63 22.82 12.96
C ILE A 115 -6.22 23.34 14.26
N VAL A 116 -6.25 24.64 14.43
CA VAL A 116 -6.59 25.28 15.70
C VAL A 116 -7.77 26.23 15.53
N ARG A 117 -8.69 26.20 16.47
CA ARG A 117 -9.73 27.24 16.62
C ARG A 117 -9.22 28.35 17.51
N ASN A 118 -8.99 29.50 16.95
CA ASN A 118 -8.50 30.67 17.69
C ASN A 118 -9.61 31.31 18.56
N SER A 119 -9.24 32.28 19.36
CA SER A 119 -10.16 33.01 20.27
C SER A 119 -11.30 33.76 19.57
N ALA A 120 -11.17 34.02 18.26
CA ALA A 120 -12.21 34.61 17.41
C ALA A 120 -13.18 33.57 16.84
N GLY A 121 -12.97 32.26 17.14
CA GLY A 121 -13.77 31.14 16.64
C GLY A 121 -13.41 30.67 15.23
N SER A 122 -12.39 31.25 14.59
CA SER A 122 -11.96 30.89 13.22
C SER A 122 -10.93 29.78 13.27
N LEU A 123 -10.93 28.89 12.24
CA LEU A 123 -9.89 27.87 12.07
C LEU A 123 -8.62 28.50 11.47
N THR A 124 -7.46 28.00 11.93
CA THR A 124 -6.13 28.39 11.43
C THR A 124 -5.21 27.17 11.36
N LEU A 125 -4.21 27.22 10.46
CA LEU A 125 -3.14 26.24 10.40
C LEU A 125 -2.06 26.61 11.43
N GLY A 126 -2.05 25.93 12.57
CA GLY A 126 -1.18 26.25 13.70
C GLY A 126 -1.64 27.49 14.47
N GLY A 127 -0.84 27.93 15.43
CA GLY A 127 -1.12 29.05 16.30
C GLY A 127 -1.65 28.64 17.67
N GLU A 128 -2.19 29.61 18.42
CA GLU A 128 -2.75 29.41 19.75
C GLU A 128 -4.28 29.21 19.70
N GLY A 129 -4.80 28.27 20.49
CA GLY A 129 -6.22 27.99 20.60
C GLY A 129 -6.51 26.50 20.87
N GLU A 130 -7.76 26.11 20.66
CA GLU A 130 -8.22 24.74 20.78
C GLU A 130 -7.81 23.91 19.55
N VAL A 131 -7.11 22.78 19.74
CA VAL A 131 -6.73 21.89 18.65
C VAL A 131 -7.97 21.11 18.18
N ILE A 132 -8.34 21.26 16.91
CA ILE A 132 -9.51 20.64 16.30
C ILE A 132 -9.12 19.37 15.52
N ASP A 133 -7.97 19.37 14.83
CA ASP A 133 -7.44 18.20 14.11
C ASP A 133 -5.94 18.35 13.80
N TRP A 134 -5.37 17.34 13.12
CA TRP A 134 -3.95 17.27 12.78
C TRP A 134 -3.73 16.94 11.30
N LEU A 135 -2.69 17.50 10.75
CA LEU A 135 -2.23 17.31 9.37
C LEU A 135 -0.81 16.76 9.33
N VAL A 136 -0.53 15.96 8.32
CA VAL A 136 0.84 15.73 7.84
C VAL A 136 1.08 16.70 6.68
N VAL A 137 2.12 17.54 6.81
CA VAL A 137 2.53 18.47 5.76
C VAL A 137 3.71 17.90 5.02
N MET A 138 3.59 17.82 3.69
CA MET A 138 4.59 17.22 2.82
C MET A 138 4.92 18.15 1.66
N ARG A 139 6.09 17.98 1.08
CA ARG A 139 6.41 18.56 -0.22
C ARG A 139 5.66 17.80 -1.31
N ARG A 140 5.07 18.52 -2.24
CA ARG A 140 4.43 17.93 -3.41
C ARG A 140 5.49 17.33 -4.33
N LEU A 141 5.32 16.06 -4.66
CA LEU A 141 6.15 15.37 -5.65
C LEU A 141 5.48 15.45 -7.01
N ASP A 142 6.30 15.46 -8.06
CA ASP A 142 5.79 15.38 -9.43
C ASP A 142 5.25 13.97 -9.70
N SER A 143 3.93 13.85 -9.86
CA SER A 143 3.27 12.58 -10.13
C SER A 143 3.73 11.93 -11.45
N ALA A 144 4.27 12.71 -12.39
CA ALA A 144 4.84 12.16 -13.62
C ALA A 144 6.13 11.35 -13.35
N GLN A 145 6.78 11.53 -12.21
CA GLN A 145 7.95 10.77 -11.81
C GLN A 145 7.59 9.48 -11.03
N ALA A 146 6.32 9.24 -10.73
CA ALA A 146 5.88 8.02 -10.08
C ALA A 146 6.07 6.83 -11.03
N LEU A 147 6.46 5.67 -10.47
CA LEU A 147 6.80 4.48 -11.24
C LEU A 147 5.59 3.97 -12.05
N ASP A 148 4.37 4.02 -11.48
CA ASP A 148 3.15 3.66 -12.20
C ASP A 148 2.93 4.53 -13.44
N ALA A 149 3.06 5.84 -13.31
CA ALA A 149 2.93 6.78 -14.40
C ALA A 149 4.02 6.57 -15.48
N GLN A 150 5.25 6.25 -15.07
CA GLN A 150 6.32 5.95 -16.02
C GLN A 150 6.16 4.59 -16.69
N ILE A 151 5.62 3.59 -16.00
CA ILE A 151 5.24 2.30 -16.61
C ILE A 151 4.19 2.52 -17.71
N GLU A 152 3.14 3.28 -17.41
CA GLU A 152 2.07 3.57 -18.37
C GLU A 152 2.57 4.29 -19.63
N ARG A 153 3.60 5.15 -19.49
CA ARG A 153 4.24 5.82 -20.65
C ARG A 153 5.31 4.98 -21.34
N GLY A 154 5.64 3.78 -20.79
CA GLY A 154 6.70 2.93 -21.32
C GLY A 154 8.10 3.53 -21.19
N GLU A 155 8.33 4.38 -20.19
CA GLU A 155 9.59 5.12 -19.98
C GLU A 155 10.56 4.41 -19.04
N VAL A 156 10.08 3.47 -18.21
CA VAL A 156 10.91 2.74 -17.23
C VAL A 156 11.97 1.89 -17.94
N ARG A 157 13.18 1.92 -17.42
CA ARG A 157 14.34 1.19 -17.93
C ARG A 157 14.96 0.30 -16.85
N PRO A 158 15.69 -0.75 -17.22
CA PRO A 158 16.38 -1.63 -16.25
C PRO A 158 17.27 -0.91 -15.24
N PRO A 159 18.02 0.17 -15.58
CA PRO A 159 18.77 0.93 -14.59
C PRO A 159 17.92 1.57 -13.50
N ASP A 160 16.68 1.97 -13.81
CA ASP A 160 15.78 2.58 -12.83
C ASP A 160 15.39 1.56 -11.76
N ILE A 161 15.04 0.34 -12.20
CA ILE A 161 14.71 -0.76 -11.30
C ILE A 161 15.93 -1.19 -10.46
N LYS A 162 17.13 -1.16 -11.05
CA LYS A 162 18.36 -1.40 -10.28
C LYS A 162 18.52 -0.39 -9.14
N GLN A 163 18.28 0.90 -9.40
CA GLN A 163 18.35 1.94 -8.37
C GLN A 163 17.25 1.76 -7.30
N VAL A 164 16.04 1.37 -7.68
CA VAL A 164 14.98 1.00 -6.73
C VAL A 164 15.44 -0.14 -5.82
N CYS A 165 16.05 -1.20 -6.37
CA CYS A 165 16.61 -2.30 -5.58
C CYS A 165 17.71 -1.80 -4.61
N GLU A 166 18.57 -0.88 -5.05
CA GLU A 166 19.64 -0.32 -4.20
C GLU A 166 19.08 0.47 -3.01
N VAL A 167 18.00 1.24 -3.22
CA VAL A 167 17.31 1.96 -2.13
C VAL A 167 16.65 0.99 -1.17
N LEU A 168 15.88 0.02 -1.69
CA LEU A 168 15.20 -1.00 -0.89
C LEU A 168 16.18 -1.87 -0.10
N ALA A 169 17.25 -2.35 -0.74
CA ALA A 169 18.26 -3.17 -0.05
C ALA A 169 18.94 -2.41 1.08
N ARG A 170 19.32 -1.15 0.85
CA ARG A 170 19.89 -0.30 1.91
C ARG A 170 18.91 -0.11 3.06
N PHE A 171 17.64 0.10 2.74
CA PHE A 171 16.58 0.22 3.74
C PHE A 171 16.45 -1.06 4.57
N TYR A 172 16.31 -2.22 3.95
CA TYR A 172 16.15 -3.50 4.68
C TYR A 172 17.39 -3.88 5.48
N LEU A 173 18.60 -3.67 4.93
CA LEU A 173 19.85 -3.93 5.66
C LEU A 173 20.04 -2.98 6.87
N GLY A 174 19.40 -1.85 6.86
CA GLY A 174 19.37 -0.91 7.98
C GLY A 174 18.31 -1.22 9.05
N GLN A 175 17.39 -2.17 8.80
CA GLN A 175 16.37 -2.57 9.77
C GLN A 175 16.93 -3.61 10.75
N THR A 176 16.41 -3.57 11.98
CA THR A 176 16.62 -4.65 12.93
C THR A 176 15.66 -5.79 12.66
N SER A 177 16.17 -7.03 12.74
CA SER A 177 15.31 -8.23 12.72
C SER A 177 14.29 -8.16 13.86
N LEU A 178 13.05 -8.51 13.55
CA LEU A 178 11.99 -8.58 14.56
C LEU A 178 12.14 -9.87 15.36
N ASP A 179 12.02 -9.74 16.67
CA ASP A 179 11.92 -10.88 17.60
C ASP A 179 10.45 -11.34 17.64
N VAL A 180 10.09 -12.19 16.68
CA VAL A 180 8.73 -12.71 16.52
C VAL A 180 8.78 -14.24 16.59
N ASP A 181 7.80 -14.83 17.26
CA ASP A 181 7.63 -16.27 17.29
C ASP A 181 7.27 -16.80 15.89
N PRO A 182 7.98 -17.85 15.37
CA PRO A 182 7.64 -18.48 14.10
C PRO A 182 6.18 -18.92 13.99
N ASP A 183 5.59 -19.45 15.06
CA ASP A 183 4.18 -19.88 15.08
C ASP A 183 3.21 -18.70 14.94
N VAL A 184 3.57 -17.54 15.50
CA VAL A 184 2.78 -16.30 15.32
C VAL A 184 2.80 -15.85 13.87
N MET A 185 3.97 -15.89 13.22
CA MET A 185 4.08 -15.53 11.81
C MET A 185 3.38 -16.55 10.90
N LEU A 186 3.52 -17.83 11.18
CA LEU A 186 2.83 -18.87 10.43
C LEU A 186 1.30 -18.70 10.54
N GLY A 187 0.78 -18.53 11.75
CA GLY A 187 -0.65 -18.28 11.98
C GLY A 187 -1.19 -17.07 11.21
N ARG A 188 -0.37 -16.03 10.98
CA ARG A 188 -0.77 -14.89 10.12
C ARG A 188 -0.91 -15.28 8.65
N TRP A 189 -0.02 -16.13 8.14
CA TRP A 189 -0.12 -16.63 6.75
C TRP A 189 -1.35 -17.54 6.59
N GLU A 190 -1.59 -18.43 7.54
CA GLU A 190 -2.77 -19.32 7.54
C GLU A 190 -4.06 -18.51 7.58
N GLU A 191 -4.15 -17.54 8.49
CA GLU A 191 -5.31 -16.64 8.59
C GLU A 191 -5.48 -15.82 7.31
N GLY A 192 -4.39 -15.30 6.75
CA GLY A 192 -4.41 -14.58 5.47
C GLY A 192 -4.97 -15.42 4.33
N VAL A 193 -4.54 -16.69 4.20
CA VAL A 193 -5.05 -17.63 3.19
C VAL A 193 -6.53 -17.94 3.44
N ARG A 194 -6.94 -18.16 4.70
CA ARG A 194 -8.34 -18.39 5.06
C ARG A 194 -9.23 -17.19 4.68
N LEU A 195 -8.80 -15.97 4.95
CA LEU A 195 -9.53 -14.76 4.58
C LEU A 195 -9.61 -14.58 3.06
N ILE A 196 -8.54 -14.89 2.34
CA ILE A 196 -8.51 -14.90 0.86
C ILE A 196 -9.55 -15.89 0.33
N GLU A 197 -9.52 -17.12 0.83
CA GLU A 197 -10.43 -18.17 0.41
C GLU A 197 -11.89 -17.77 0.65
N ASN A 198 -12.23 -17.32 1.86
CA ASN A 198 -13.59 -16.91 2.22
C ASN A 198 -14.13 -15.80 1.30
N ALA A 199 -13.29 -14.83 0.93
CA ALA A 199 -13.72 -13.74 0.07
C ALA A 199 -13.82 -14.17 -1.41
N LEU A 200 -12.83 -14.91 -1.93
CA LEU A 200 -12.80 -15.27 -3.35
C LEU A 200 -13.84 -16.33 -3.72
N THR A 201 -14.24 -17.18 -2.77
CA THR A 201 -15.28 -18.20 -2.97
C THR A 201 -16.69 -17.73 -2.62
N ASP A 202 -16.85 -16.48 -2.15
CA ASP A 202 -18.17 -15.90 -1.84
C ASP A 202 -19.02 -15.82 -3.13
N PRO A 203 -20.17 -16.54 -3.19
CA PRO A 203 -21.03 -16.53 -4.37
C PRO A 203 -21.54 -15.15 -4.79
N ALA A 204 -21.61 -14.21 -3.83
CA ALA A 204 -22.04 -12.83 -4.09
C ALA A 204 -21.16 -12.12 -5.11
N PHE A 205 -19.90 -12.52 -5.24
CA PHE A 205 -18.95 -11.87 -6.15
C PHE A 205 -18.88 -12.50 -7.55
N SER A 206 -19.44 -13.70 -7.74
CA SER A 206 -19.51 -14.39 -9.03
C SER A 206 -18.16 -14.46 -9.75
N LEU A 207 -17.08 -14.74 -9.03
CA LEU A 207 -15.76 -14.95 -9.61
C LEU A 207 -15.69 -16.36 -10.23
N PRO A 208 -15.03 -16.53 -11.40
CA PRO A 208 -14.93 -17.85 -12.05
C PRO A 208 -14.06 -18.84 -11.26
N SER A 209 -14.56 -20.04 -10.99
CA SER A 209 -13.83 -21.08 -10.24
C SER A 209 -12.51 -21.48 -10.91
N GLU A 210 -12.47 -21.51 -12.24
CA GLU A 210 -11.25 -21.78 -13.01
C GLU A 210 -10.10 -20.79 -12.76
N LEU A 211 -10.41 -19.58 -12.27
CA LEU A 211 -9.41 -18.61 -11.85
C LEU A 211 -9.06 -18.70 -10.36
N ILE A 212 -9.99 -19.20 -9.54
CA ILE A 212 -9.86 -19.22 -8.08
C ILE A 212 -9.20 -20.52 -7.60
N ASP A 213 -9.66 -21.67 -8.10
CA ASP A 213 -9.31 -22.98 -7.55
C ASP A 213 -7.81 -23.28 -7.65
N PRO A 214 -7.11 -23.08 -8.79
CA PRO A 214 -5.69 -23.40 -8.87
C PRO A 214 -4.82 -22.63 -7.89
N PRO A 215 -4.93 -21.28 -7.75
CA PRO A 215 -4.20 -20.54 -6.75
C PRO A 215 -4.51 -20.98 -5.31
N LEU A 216 -5.78 -21.18 -4.94
CA LEU A 216 -6.15 -21.60 -3.59
C LEU A 216 -5.62 -23.00 -3.25
N VAL A 217 -5.66 -23.93 -4.19
CA VAL A 217 -5.05 -25.26 -4.02
C VAL A 217 -3.55 -25.15 -3.79
N SER A 218 -2.86 -24.31 -4.54
CA SER A 218 -1.42 -24.08 -4.39
C SER A 218 -1.06 -23.49 -3.03
N LEU A 219 -1.79 -22.45 -2.58
CA LEU A 219 -1.56 -21.83 -1.27
C LEU A 219 -1.75 -22.84 -0.12
N ARG A 220 -2.84 -23.62 -0.16
CA ARG A 220 -3.10 -24.66 0.85
C ARG A 220 -2.04 -25.76 0.82
N ARG A 221 -1.62 -26.21 -0.36
CA ARG A 221 -0.57 -27.21 -0.52
C ARG A 221 0.76 -26.74 0.07
N PHE A 222 1.13 -25.48 -0.19
CA PHE A 222 2.35 -24.91 0.37
C PHE A 222 2.31 -24.87 1.91
N LEU A 223 1.22 -24.35 2.50
CA LEU A 223 1.08 -24.30 3.95
C LEU A 223 1.08 -25.69 4.60
N ALA A 224 0.53 -26.71 3.91
CA ALA A 224 0.49 -28.07 4.43
C ALA A 224 1.85 -28.81 4.34
N ASN A 225 2.69 -28.49 3.37
CA ASN A 225 3.89 -29.30 3.07
C ASN A 225 5.22 -28.54 3.18
N GLU A 226 5.20 -27.19 3.10
CA GLU A 226 6.40 -26.35 2.98
C GLU A 226 6.41 -25.18 3.98
N SER A 227 5.52 -25.19 4.98
CA SER A 227 5.41 -24.10 5.97
C SER A 227 6.70 -23.89 6.78
N ASP A 228 7.52 -24.93 6.92
CA ASP A 228 8.85 -24.84 7.54
C ASP A 228 9.75 -23.80 6.87
N LEU A 229 9.55 -23.53 5.58
CA LEU A 229 10.28 -22.47 4.88
C LEU A 229 9.93 -21.08 5.40
N LEU A 230 8.68 -20.85 5.79
CA LEU A 230 8.26 -19.58 6.42
C LEU A 230 8.84 -19.46 7.84
N ALA A 231 8.78 -20.55 8.63
CA ALA A 231 9.39 -20.58 9.95
C ALA A 231 10.90 -20.31 9.89
N ALA A 232 11.61 -20.94 8.95
CA ALA A 232 13.04 -20.72 8.73
C ALA A 232 13.36 -19.25 8.41
N ARG A 233 12.48 -18.52 7.69
CA ARG A 233 12.70 -17.08 7.45
C ARG A 233 12.66 -16.26 8.75
N VAL A 234 11.79 -16.63 9.68
CA VAL A 234 11.73 -16.02 11.02
C VAL A 234 13.00 -16.34 11.81
N GLU A 235 13.37 -17.62 11.91
CA GLU A 235 14.53 -18.10 12.64
C GLU A 235 15.86 -17.51 12.13
N LEU A 236 15.95 -17.28 10.82
CA LEU A 236 17.09 -16.61 10.17
C LEU A 236 17.06 -15.09 10.34
N GLY A 237 16.10 -14.54 11.06
CA GLY A 237 15.98 -13.10 11.29
C GLY A 237 15.66 -12.31 10.02
N ARG A 238 14.86 -12.89 9.10
CA ARG A 238 14.50 -12.27 7.82
C ARG A 238 13.16 -11.54 7.86
N ILE A 239 12.49 -11.51 8.99
CA ILE A 239 11.29 -10.69 9.17
C ILE A 239 11.69 -9.34 9.73
N LEU A 240 11.37 -8.30 8.98
CA LEU A 240 11.78 -6.91 9.21
C LEU A 240 10.56 -5.99 9.18
N GLU A 241 10.73 -4.74 9.65
CA GLU A 241 9.78 -3.68 9.37
C GLU A 241 9.97 -3.14 7.94
N GLY A 242 9.18 -3.62 6.98
CA GLY A 242 9.15 -3.14 5.62
C GLY A 242 8.36 -1.85 5.42
N HIS A 243 7.95 -1.59 4.19
CA HIS A 243 7.09 -0.49 3.79
C HIS A 243 5.61 -0.75 4.16
N GLY A 244 5.16 -1.99 3.95
CA GLY A 244 3.79 -2.47 4.23
C GLY A 244 2.80 -2.26 3.08
N ASP A 245 3.04 -1.27 2.19
CA ASP A 245 2.22 -1.03 0.99
C ASP A 245 3.10 -0.59 -0.18
N LEU A 246 4.10 -1.41 -0.51
CA LEU A 246 5.09 -1.11 -1.55
C LEU A 246 4.48 -1.28 -2.95
N LYS A 247 3.99 -0.17 -3.51
CA LYS A 247 3.33 -0.10 -4.82
C LYS A 247 4.02 0.89 -5.77
N PRO A 248 3.84 0.74 -7.10
CA PRO A 248 4.46 1.64 -8.06
C PRO A 248 4.12 3.12 -7.87
N GLU A 249 2.90 3.45 -7.49
CA GLU A 249 2.48 4.83 -7.21
C GLU A 249 3.17 5.48 -6.01
N HIS A 250 3.77 4.69 -5.13
CA HIS A 250 4.53 5.15 -3.97
C HIS A 250 6.03 5.33 -4.24
N ILE A 251 6.50 4.98 -5.44
CA ILE A 251 7.91 5.06 -5.83
C ILE A 251 8.11 6.17 -6.86
N HIS A 252 8.89 7.18 -6.53
CA HIS A 252 9.25 8.28 -7.42
C HIS A 252 10.67 8.09 -7.95
N LEU A 253 10.82 8.02 -9.28
CA LEU A 253 12.08 7.70 -9.98
C LEU A 253 12.97 8.92 -10.24
N GLY A 254 12.67 10.07 -9.64
CA GLY A 254 13.54 11.24 -9.71
C GLY A 254 14.86 11.05 -8.96
N PRO A 255 15.91 11.84 -9.24
CA PRO A 255 17.08 11.90 -8.37
C PRO A 255 16.80 12.80 -7.15
N PRO A 256 16.80 12.26 -5.91
CA PRO A 256 16.94 10.85 -5.54
C PRO A 256 15.64 10.05 -5.76
N ILE A 257 15.75 8.72 -5.83
CA ILE A 257 14.59 7.84 -5.73
C ILE A 257 13.99 7.98 -4.33
N LEU A 258 12.67 8.16 -4.27
CA LEU A 258 11.92 8.34 -3.02
C LEU A 258 10.78 7.33 -2.97
N LEU A 259 10.56 6.74 -1.79
CA LEU A 259 9.43 5.87 -1.51
C LEU A 259 8.59 6.49 -0.41
N ILE A 260 7.32 6.77 -0.69
CA ILE A 260 6.39 7.47 0.19
C ILE A 260 5.26 6.55 0.65
N ASP A 261 4.51 7.00 1.63
CA ASP A 261 3.27 6.36 2.12
C ASP A 261 3.50 4.98 2.74
N ARG A 262 4.62 4.84 3.50
CA ARG A 262 4.86 3.70 4.38
C ARG A 262 3.75 3.63 5.43
N LEU A 263 3.15 2.45 5.63
CA LEU A 263 2.01 2.27 6.53
C LEU A 263 2.37 2.61 7.98
N GLU A 264 1.61 3.51 8.62
CA GLU A 264 1.88 3.98 9.97
C GLU A 264 0.97 3.39 11.04
N PHE A 265 -0.27 3.04 10.69
CA PHE A 265 -1.35 2.80 11.64
C PHE A 265 -1.32 1.43 12.34
N ASP A 266 -0.71 0.41 11.77
CA ASP A 266 -0.45 -0.88 12.42
C ASP A 266 0.95 -1.39 12.01
N GLU A 267 1.86 -1.48 12.97
CA GLU A 267 3.23 -1.95 12.73
C GLU A 267 3.28 -3.37 12.18
N ARG A 268 2.34 -4.23 12.59
CA ARG A 268 2.28 -5.62 12.14
C ARG A 268 2.06 -5.74 10.62
N LEU A 269 1.43 -4.74 9.98
CA LEU A 269 1.27 -4.71 8.53
C LEU A 269 2.59 -4.44 7.79
N ARG A 270 3.61 -3.95 8.50
CA ARG A 270 4.97 -3.78 7.99
C ARG A 270 5.89 -4.95 8.25
N TRP A 271 5.47 -5.92 9.09
CA TRP A 271 6.26 -7.12 9.34
C TRP A 271 6.28 -8.00 8.11
N CYS A 272 7.40 -8.05 7.43
CA CYS A 272 7.52 -8.78 6.17
C CYS A 272 8.92 -9.35 5.96
N ASP A 273 8.98 -10.39 5.15
CA ASP A 273 10.19 -10.77 4.45
C ASP A 273 10.43 -9.78 3.30
N PRO A 274 11.65 -9.23 3.10
CA PRO A 274 11.96 -8.36 1.96
C PRO A 274 11.55 -8.95 0.61
N PHE A 275 11.66 -10.27 0.43
CA PHE A 275 11.25 -10.92 -0.82
C PHE A 275 9.74 -11.00 -1.01
N ASP A 276 8.97 -11.15 0.07
CA ASP A 276 7.52 -11.04 0.01
C ASP A 276 7.08 -9.63 -0.42
N GLU A 277 7.72 -8.60 0.13
CA GLU A 277 7.37 -7.21 -0.18
C GLU A 277 7.77 -6.80 -1.61
N VAL A 278 8.95 -7.16 -2.09
CA VAL A 278 9.35 -6.87 -3.49
C VAL A 278 8.59 -7.70 -4.50
N THR A 279 8.15 -8.88 -4.13
CA THR A 279 7.24 -9.71 -4.93
C THR A 279 5.90 -9.01 -5.12
N PHE A 280 5.37 -8.37 -4.06
CA PHE A 280 4.18 -7.55 -4.16
C PHE A 280 4.34 -6.41 -5.16
N LEU A 281 5.44 -5.65 -5.08
CA LEU A 281 5.76 -4.61 -6.07
C LEU A 281 5.82 -5.17 -7.50
N GLY A 282 6.44 -6.34 -7.68
CA GLY A 282 6.52 -7.02 -8.97
C GLY A 282 5.16 -7.35 -9.57
N ILE A 283 4.22 -7.82 -8.76
CA ILE A 283 2.83 -8.11 -9.16
C ILE A 283 2.10 -6.84 -9.59
N GLU A 284 2.25 -5.75 -8.84
CA GLU A 284 1.63 -4.47 -9.21
C GLU A 284 2.20 -3.92 -10.52
N CYS A 285 3.51 -4.02 -10.74
CA CYS A 285 4.13 -3.65 -12.00
C CYS A 285 3.64 -4.54 -13.17
N ALA A 286 3.50 -5.85 -12.95
CA ALA A 286 2.97 -6.77 -13.96
C ALA A 286 1.52 -6.42 -14.33
N ARG A 287 0.68 -6.08 -13.36
CA ARG A 287 -0.69 -5.63 -13.58
C ARG A 287 -0.76 -4.36 -14.43
N LEU A 288 0.22 -3.48 -14.31
CA LEU A 288 0.35 -2.26 -15.12
C LEU A 288 0.96 -2.51 -16.53
N GLY A 289 1.28 -3.77 -16.86
CA GLY A 289 1.81 -4.15 -18.19
C GLY A 289 3.33 -4.20 -18.26
N ALA A 290 4.03 -4.18 -17.12
CA ALA A 290 5.49 -4.30 -17.04
C ALA A 290 5.94 -5.57 -16.29
N PRO A 291 5.58 -6.80 -16.74
CA PRO A 291 5.92 -8.05 -16.05
C PRO A 291 7.43 -8.32 -15.97
N TRP A 292 8.22 -7.68 -16.83
CA TRP A 292 9.68 -7.80 -16.86
C TRP A 292 10.36 -7.22 -15.60
N ILE A 293 9.66 -6.38 -14.83
CA ILE A 293 10.19 -5.74 -13.61
C ILE A 293 10.35 -6.76 -12.48
N ALA A 294 9.39 -7.66 -12.30
CA ALA A 294 9.39 -8.64 -11.20
C ALA A 294 10.69 -9.48 -11.12
N PRO A 295 11.16 -10.15 -12.20
CA PRO A 295 12.41 -10.90 -12.14
C PRO A 295 13.64 -10.02 -11.91
N GLN A 296 13.63 -8.76 -12.30
CA GLN A 296 14.71 -7.82 -12.02
C GLN A 296 14.75 -7.40 -10.56
N LEU A 297 13.59 -7.16 -9.94
CA LEU A 297 13.49 -6.90 -8.50
C LEU A 297 14.02 -8.09 -7.70
N GLU A 298 13.54 -9.30 -7.96
CA GLU A 298 13.95 -10.50 -7.24
C GLU A 298 15.46 -10.77 -7.38
N SER A 299 15.98 -10.73 -8.61
CA SER A 299 17.42 -10.99 -8.85
C SER A 299 18.30 -9.85 -8.32
N GLY A 300 17.84 -8.61 -8.40
CA GLY A 300 18.50 -7.45 -7.83
C GLY A 300 18.61 -7.54 -6.32
N MET A 301 17.50 -7.85 -5.66
CA MET A 301 17.47 -8.04 -4.20
C MET A 301 18.30 -9.23 -3.76
N ALA A 302 18.21 -10.36 -4.46
CA ALA A 302 19.04 -11.54 -4.14
C ALA A 302 20.54 -11.22 -4.14
N ARG A 303 21.00 -10.47 -5.13
CA ARG A 303 22.40 -10.03 -5.21
C ARG A 303 22.76 -9.05 -4.09
N LEU A 304 21.89 -8.09 -3.77
CA LEU A 304 22.18 -7.03 -2.81
C LEU A 304 22.06 -7.48 -1.36
N LEU A 305 21.12 -8.39 -1.06
CA LEU A 305 20.96 -8.99 0.27
C LEU A 305 21.89 -10.20 0.50
N GLY A 306 22.53 -10.70 -0.56
CA GLY A 306 23.45 -11.84 -0.47
C GLY A 306 22.76 -13.19 -0.27
N GLU A 307 21.47 -13.28 -0.56
CA GLU A 307 20.68 -14.52 -0.43
C GLU A 307 19.55 -14.56 -1.46
N ARG A 308 19.08 -15.77 -1.75
CA ARG A 308 17.85 -15.99 -2.52
C ARG A 308 17.02 -17.08 -1.83
N PRO A 309 15.77 -16.81 -1.47
CA PRO A 309 14.86 -17.84 -0.98
C PRO A 309 14.65 -18.95 -2.02
N PRO A 310 14.29 -20.17 -1.58
CA PRO A 310 13.89 -21.23 -2.49
C PRO A 310 12.78 -20.78 -3.44
N GLU A 311 12.81 -21.26 -4.68
CA GLU A 311 11.83 -20.83 -5.68
C GLU A 311 10.38 -21.14 -5.27
N VAL A 312 10.14 -22.28 -4.59
CA VAL A 312 8.83 -22.64 -4.08
C VAL A 312 8.26 -21.62 -3.07
N LEU A 313 9.13 -20.97 -2.29
CA LEU A 313 8.73 -19.89 -1.37
C LEU A 313 8.42 -18.59 -2.14
N LEU A 314 9.21 -18.25 -3.15
CA LEU A 314 8.95 -17.10 -4.00
C LEU A 314 7.63 -17.27 -4.79
N GLU A 315 7.34 -18.48 -5.27
CA GLU A 315 6.06 -18.83 -5.90
C GLU A 315 4.88 -18.65 -4.93
N PHE A 316 5.05 -19.10 -3.68
CA PHE A 316 4.05 -18.88 -2.64
C PHE A 316 3.80 -17.38 -2.42
N TYR A 317 4.83 -16.57 -2.27
CA TYR A 317 4.68 -15.11 -2.10
C TYR A 317 3.96 -14.47 -3.29
N ARG A 318 4.32 -14.81 -4.54
CA ARG A 318 3.66 -14.29 -5.75
C ARG A 318 2.17 -14.67 -5.76
N CYS A 319 1.87 -15.95 -5.53
CA CYS A 319 0.49 -16.44 -5.51
C CYS A 319 -0.32 -15.78 -4.38
N TYR A 320 0.23 -15.74 -3.18
CA TYR A 320 -0.42 -15.15 -2.01
C TYR A 320 -0.71 -13.66 -2.22
N ARG A 321 0.28 -12.87 -2.64
CA ARG A 321 0.12 -11.43 -2.86
C ARG A 321 -0.89 -11.12 -3.97
N ALA A 322 -0.87 -11.89 -5.06
CA ALA A 322 -1.85 -11.74 -6.12
C ALA A 322 -3.29 -12.07 -5.63
N CYS A 323 -3.46 -13.17 -4.89
CA CYS A 323 -4.76 -13.53 -4.31
C CYS A 323 -5.22 -12.53 -3.25
N LEU A 324 -4.32 -12.01 -2.41
CA LEU A 324 -4.62 -10.95 -1.45
C LEU A 324 -5.13 -9.69 -2.16
N ARG A 325 -4.48 -9.27 -3.26
CA ARG A 325 -4.93 -8.12 -4.05
C ARG A 325 -6.26 -8.37 -4.75
N ALA A 326 -6.50 -9.60 -5.22
CA ALA A 326 -7.80 -9.99 -5.77
C ALA A 326 -8.90 -9.88 -4.69
N ARG A 327 -8.65 -10.39 -3.49
CA ARG A 327 -9.54 -10.27 -2.33
C ARG A 327 -9.84 -8.81 -2.02
N LEU A 328 -8.81 -7.98 -1.79
CA LEU A 328 -8.99 -6.57 -1.43
C LEU A 328 -9.78 -5.82 -2.52
N SER A 329 -9.55 -6.15 -3.81
CA SER A 329 -10.30 -5.54 -4.90
C SER A 329 -11.79 -5.91 -4.84
N ILE A 330 -12.13 -7.18 -4.63
CA ILE A 330 -13.52 -7.62 -4.69
C ILE A 330 -14.31 -7.19 -3.45
N GLU A 331 -13.66 -7.09 -2.29
CA GLU A 331 -14.27 -6.66 -1.04
C GLU A 331 -14.80 -5.21 -1.07
N HIS A 332 -14.29 -4.36 -1.98
CA HIS A 332 -14.88 -3.04 -2.22
C HIS A 332 -16.36 -3.07 -2.67
N LEU A 333 -16.83 -4.19 -3.17
CA LEU A 333 -18.25 -4.36 -3.48
C LEU A 333 -19.14 -4.52 -2.23
N ARG A 334 -18.55 -4.70 -1.05
CA ARG A 334 -19.26 -4.74 0.24
C ARG A 334 -19.52 -3.35 0.81
N ASP A 335 -18.88 -2.32 0.27
CA ASP A 335 -19.14 -0.94 0.67
C ASP A 335 -20.62 -0.59 0.38
N GLU A 336 -21.27 0.22 1.24
CA GLU A 336 -22.66 0.65 1.04
C GLU A 336 -22.86 1.39 -0.29
N SER A 337 -21.85 2.09 -0.78
CA SER A 337 -21.84 2.83 -2.05
C SER A 337 -20.49 2.67 -2.74
N PRO A 338 -20.22 1.50 -3.37
CA PRO A 338 -18.93 1.25 -3.98
C PRO A 338 -18.68 2.20 -5.16
N ARG A 339 -17.54 2.88 -5.13
CA ARG A 339 -17.10 3.68 -6.27
C ARG A 339 -16.73 2.78 -7.44
N THR A 340 -17.15 3.13 -8.66
CA THR A 340 -16.81 2.37 -9.87
C THR A 340 -16.97 0.85 -9.73
N PRO A 341 -18.16 0.32 -9.36
CA PRO A 341 -18.34 -1.09 -9.00
C PRO A 341 -17.93 -2.06 -10.11
N SER A 342 -18.01 -1.66 -11.38
CA SER A 342 -17.58 -2.47 -12.51
C SER A 342 -16.07 -2.67 -12.63
N ARG A 343 -15.26 -1.83 -11.94
CA ARG A 343 -13.80 -1.92 -11.90
C ARG A 343 -13.32 -3.12 -11.08
N TRP A 344 -13.91 -3.33 -9.91
CA TRP A 344 -13.40 -4.26 -8.91
C TRP A 344 -13.37 -5.72 -9.35
N PRO A 345 -14.43 -6.28 -9.97
CA PRO A 345 -14.37 -7.65 -10.50
C PRO A 345 -13.35 -7.82 -11.62
N ARG A 346 -13.14 -6.81 -12.45
CA ARG A 346 -12.11 -6.85 -13.51
C ARG A 346 -10.71 -6.87 -12.91
N GLN A 347 -10.48 -6.05 -11.90
CA GLN A 347 -9.20 -5.99 -11.19
C GLN A 347 -8.90 -7.29 -10.44
N ALA A 348 -9.88 -7.83 -9.70
CA ALA A 348 -9.75 -9.11 -9.03
C ALA A 348 -9.38 -10.24 -10.00
N ARG A 349 -10.08 -10.34 -11.15
CA ARG A 349 -9.76 -11.32 -12.19
C ARG A 349 -8.36 -11.12 -12.80
N ALA A 350 -7.88 -9.88 -12.92
CA ALA A 350 -6.53 -9.62 -13.41
C ALA A 350 -5.47 -10.17 -12.43
N TYR A 351 -5.63 -9.93 -11.13
CA TYR A 351 -4.74 -10.50 -10.12
C TYR A 351 -4.79 -12.04 -10.07
N LEU A 352 -5.99 -12.63 -10.18
CA LEU A 352 -6.13 -14.11 -10.22
C LEU A 352 -5.43 -14.73 -11.43
N ARG A 353 -5.42 -14.05 -12.59
CA ARG A 353 -4.63 -14.50 -13.75
C ARG A 353 -3.13 -14.46 -13.44
N LEU A 354 -2.64 -13.38 -12.83
CA LEU A 354 -1.24 -13.30 -12.40
C LEU A 354 -0.87 -14.40 -11.40
N ALA A 355 -1.76 -14.71 -10.44
CA ALA A 355 -1.58 -15.84 -9.55
C ALA A 355 -1.46 -17.18 -10.32
N GLY A 356 -2.32 -17.42 -11.30
CA GLY A 356 -2.27 -18.63 -12.13
C GLY A 356 -1.04 -18.71 -13.06
N GLU A 357 -0.54 -17.57 -13.54
CA GLU A 357 0.68 -17.51 -14.37
C GLU A 357 1.93 -17.84 -13.56
N SER A 358 2.01 -17.41 -12.29
CA SER A 358 3.13 -17.74 -11.41
C SER A 358 3.29 -19.24 -11.19
N LEU A 359 2.18 -20.00 -11.15
CA LEU A 359 2.19 -21.45 -10.97
C LEU A 359 2.70 -22.21 -12.21
N LYS A 360 2.41 -21.70 -13.42
CA LYS A 360 2.87 -22.34 -14.68
C LYS A 360 4.37 -22.21 -14.89
N ASN A 361 4.96 -21.12 -14.44
CA ASN A 361 6.39 -20.89 -14.55
C ASN A 361 7.19 -21.80 -13.61
N GLY A 362 6.64 -22.13 -12.44
CA GLY A 362 7.24 -23.06 -11.48
C GLY A 362 7.30 -24.51 -11.99
N ASP A 363 6.24 -24.98 -12.63
CA ASP A 363 6.21 -26.34 -13.20
C ASP A 363 7.25 -26.55 -14.30
N GLN A 364 7.60 -25.51 -15.07
CA GLN A 364 8.62 -25.58 -16.12
C GLN A 364 10.05 -25.60 -15.58
N THR A 365 10.33 -24.95 -14.46
CA THR A 365 11.66 -24.96 -13.82
C THR A 365 11.95 -26.28 -13.11
N ASN A 366 10.94 -26.91 -12.51
CA ASN A 366 11.08 -28.22 -11.86
C ASN A 366 11.22 -29.38 -12.86
N GLY A 367 10.61 -29.27 -14.05
CA GLY A 367 10.72 -30.27 -15.12
C GLY A 367 12.10 -30.37 -15.77
N ASN A 368 12.88 -29.29 -15.75
CA ASN A 368 14.21 -29.25 -16.39
C ASN A 368 15.36 -29.75 -15.49
N SER A 369 15.16 -29.79 -14.18
CA SER A 369 16.18 -30.29 -13.23
C SER A 369 16.23 -31.81 -13.12
N SER A 370 15.23 -32.52 -13.62
CA SER A 370 15.16 -33.99 -13.57
C SER A 370 15.77 -34.70 -14.80
N LEU A 371 16.26 -33.95 -15.81
CA LEU A 371 16.77 -34.51 -17.06
C LEU A 371 18.30 -34.48 -17.21
N THR A 372 19.07 -34.04 -16.20
CA THR A 372 20.56 -34.03 -16.23
C THR A 372 21.15 -34.90 -15.15
N GLY A 373 20.72 -36.14 -15.09
CA GLY A 373 21.31 -37.18 -14.22
C GLY A 373 21.32 -38.52 -14.89
N SER A 374 22.29 -38.81 -15.74
CA SER A 374 22.75 -40.19 -16.11
C SER A 374 23.96 -40.11 -17.03
N PRO A 375 24.77 -41.15 -16.99
CA PRO A 375 25.77 -41.56 -15.97
C PRO A 375 27.16 -41.14 -16.34
#